data_fe4d7b72231f327ffa238831cc5970b5
#
_entry.id   fe4d7b72231f327ffa238831cc5970b5
#
_cell.length_a   1.000
_cell.length_b   1.000
_cell.length_c   1.000
_cell.angle_alpha   90.00
_cell.angle_beta   90.00
_cell.angle_gamma   90.00
#
_symmetry.space_group_name_H-M   'P 1'
#
loop_
_entity.id
_entity.type
_entity.pdbx_description
1 polymer ?
#
loop_
_entity_poly.entity_id
_entity_poly.type
_entity_poly.pdbx_seq_one_letter_code
_entity_poly.pdbx_strand_id
1 'polypeptide(L)'
;IGLIGRNGTGKSSLLEVIAGRLALDDGELQKSGGVRVVSIRQEPELPAASSLRESLALWAELDAVDDDRVRWRIDARIVDYLHRFGLEGTAATAGLSGGERKRAALAGAFALGPDVLLLDEPTNHLDIDGIERLEDLIIAGSPAVIVVTHDRSFLDRVATRIVELDRGMLRSYPGNYAAYE
;
A
#
# COMPACT_ATOMS: atom_id res chain seq x y z
N ILE A 1 4.03 -9.94 -4.86
CA ILE A 1 2.95 -10.89 -5.20
C ILE A 1 1.79 -10.11 -5.82
N GLY A 2 1.35 -10.52 -7.03
CA GLY A 2 0.09 -10.07 -7.62
C GLY A 2 -1.06 -10.99 -7.23
N LEU A 3 -2.08 -10.47 -6.57
CA LEU A 3 -3.31 -11.22 -6.23
C LEU A 3 -4.38 -10.90 -7.27
N ILE A 4 -4.75 -11.89 -8.05
CA ILE A 4 -5.72 -11.76 -9.14
C ILE A 4 -6.96 -12.64 -8.89
N GLY A 5 -8.00 -12.41 -9.66
CA GLY A 5 -9.26 -13.14 -9.60
C GLY A 5 -10.43 -12.28 -10.03
N ARG A 6 -11.59 -12.88 -10.28
CA ARG A 6 -12.81 -12.18 -10.72
C ARG A 6 -13.28 -11.19 -9.66
N ASN A 7 -14.04 -10.18 -10.08
CA ASN A 7 -14.67 -9.25 -9.14
C ASN A 7 -15.61 -10.00 -8.20
N GLY A 8 -15.61 -9.63 -6.92
CA GLY A 8 -16.44 -10.26 -5.90
C GLY A 8 -15.90 -11.59 -5.34
N THR A 9 -14.71 -12.06 -5.74
CA THR A 9 -14.12 -13.30 -5.20
C THR A 9 -13.58 -13.19 -3.78
N GLY A 10 -13.50 -11.97 -3.22
CA GLY A 10 -13.01 -11.76 -1.84
C GLY A 10 -11.54 -11.31 -1.75
N LYS A 11 -10.92 -10.82 -2.87
CA LYS A 11 -9.53 -10.33 -2.84
C LYS A 11 -9.31 -9.22 -1.80
N SER A 12 -10.13 -8.18 -1.82
CA SER A 12 -10.05 -7.08 -0.85
C SER A 12 -10.33 -7.57 0.58
N SER A 13 -11.28 -8.49 0.77
CA SER A 13 -11.53 -9.11 2.08
C SER A 13 -10.31 -9.87 2.59
N LEU A 14 -9.61 -10.60 1.71
CA LEU A 14 -8.37 -11.28 2.06
C LEU A 14 -7.28 -10.29 2.51
N LEU A 15 -7.13 -9.15 1.82
CA LEU A 15 -6.21 -8.10 2.26
C LEU A 15 -6.60 -7.55 3.64
N GLU A 16 -7.89 -7.32 3.90
CA GLU A 16 -8.40 -6.85 5.20
C GLU A 16 -8.12 -7.86 6.34
N VAL A 17 -8.24 -9.16 6.06
CA VAL A 17 -7.87 -10.23 7.00
C VAL A 17 -6.37 -10.20 7.29
N ILE A 18 -5.52 -10.14 6.25
CA ILE A 18 -4.06 -10.07 6.42
C ILE A 18 -3.66 -8.81 7.18
N ALA A 19 -4.34 -7.69 6.94
CA ALA A 19 -4.16 -6.44 7.68
C ALA A 19 -4.62 -6.52 9.14
N GLY A 20 -5.41 -7.54 9.52
CA GLY A 20 -5.95 -7.71 10.86
C GLY A 20 -7.19 -6.84 11.14
N ARG A 21 -7.83 -6.30 10.09
CA ARG A 21 -9.05 -5.49 10.21
C ARG A 21 -10.34 -6.28 10.04
N LEU A 22 -10.27 -7.48 9.49
CA LEU A 22 -11.37 -8.41 9.35
C LEU A 22 -10.99 -9.73 10.04
N ALA A 23 -11.87 -10.25 10.87
CA ALA A 23 -11.72 -11.56 11.48
C ALA A 23 -11.92 -12.68 10.45
N LEU A 24 -11.24 -13.81 10.64
CA LEU A 24 -11.54 -15.03 9.89
C LEU A 24 -12.82 -15.65 10.42
N ASP A 25 -13.66 -16.16 9.52
CA ASP A 25 -14.82 -16.98 9.89
C ASP A 25 -14.36 -18.38 10.32
N ASP A 26 -13.31 -18.89 9.70
CA ASP A 26 -12.69 -20.19 10.01
C ASP A 26 -11.20 -20.18 9.59
N GLY A 27 -10.41 -21.07 10.17
CA GLY A 27 -9.00 -21.19 9.89
C GLY A 27 -8.11 -20.33 10.80
N GLU A 28 -6.84 -20.22 10.44
CA GLU A 28 -5.82 -19.54 11.23
C GLU A 28 -4.92 -18.67 10.35
N LEU A 29 -4.66 -17.44 10.79
CA LEU A 29 -3.64 -16.56 10.21
C LEU A 29 -2.44 -16.50 11.15
N GLN A 30 -1.33 -17.12 10.74
CA GLN A 30 -0.09 -17.07 11.49
C GLN A 30 0.77 -15.89 11.01
N LYS A 31 1.11 -15.00 11.93
CA LYS A 31 2.07 -13.91 11.70
C LYS A 31 3.26 -14.09 12.61
N SER A 32 4.47 -13.95 12.08
CA SER A 32 5.66 -13.84 12.89
C SER A 32 5.60 -12.61 13.79
N GLY A 33 6.08 -12.72 15.03
CA GLY A 33 6.10 -11.60 15.95
C GLY A 33 6.89 -10.41 15.40
N GLY A 34 6.38 -9.21 15.58
CA GLY A 34 7.05 -7.97 15.16
C GLY A 34 6.86 -7.58 13.69
N VAL A 35 6.21 -8.40 12.86
CA VAL A 35 5.94 -8.06 11.45
C VAL A 35 4.96 -6.89 11.37
N ARG A 36 5.42 -5.77 10.80
CA ARG A 36 4.60 -4.59 10.53
C ARG A 36 3.92 -4.72 9.17
N VAL A 37 2.61 -4.77 9.18
CA VAL A 37 1.77 -4.78 7.97
C VAL A 37 1.09 -3.43 7.83
N VAL A 38 1.23 -2.80 6.66
CA VAL A 38 0.52 -1.57 6.31
C VAL A 38 -0.33 -1.85 5.08
N SER A 39 -1.54 -1.30 5.04
CA SER A 39 -2.48 -1.54 3.95
C SER A 39 -3.07 -0.23 3.45
N ILE A 40 -3.07 -0.06 2.13
CA ILE A 40 -3.73 1.04 1.43
C ILE A 40 -4.92 0.49 0.66
N ARG A 41 -6.09 1.03 0.97
CA ARG A 41 -7.36 0.72 0.30
C ARG A 41 -7.45 1.39 -1.07
N GLN A 42 -8.39 0.93 -1.88
CA GLN A 42 -8.69 1.52 -3.18
C GLN A 42 -8.94 3.04 -3.09
N GLU A 43 -9.73 3.47 -2.11
CA GLU A 43 -9.97 4.88 -1.80
C GLU A 43 -9.44 5.17 -0.38
N PRO A 44 -8.19 5.67 -0.27
CA PRO A 44 -7.62 5.96 1.04
C PRO A 44 -8.21 7.24 1.61
N GLU A 45 -8.54 7.21 2.90
CA GLU A 45 -8.91 8.37 3.68
C GLU A 45 -7.69 8.90 4.43
N LEU A 46 -7.48 10.20 4.37
CA LEU A 46 -6.44 10.89 5.11
C LEU A 46 -7.08 11.79 6.18
N PRO A 47 -6.52 11.85 7.39
CA PRO A 47 -6.98 12.77 8.42
C PRO A 47 -6.97 14.22 7.92
N ALA A 48 -8.01 14.98 8.25
CA ALA A 48 -8.02 16.41 7.98
C ALA A 48 -6.95 17.12 8.82
N ALA A 49 -6.11 17.92 8.18
CA ALA A 49 -5.04 18.67 8.81
C ALA A 49 -4.70 19.93 8.00
N SER A 50 -3.87 20.80 8.55
CA SER A 50 -3.43 22.02 7.85
C SER A 50 -2.50 21.73 6.68
N SER A 51 -1.77 20.60 6.72
CA SER A 51 -0.82 20.19 5.70
C SER A 51 -0.79 18.66 5.52
N LEU A 52 -0.26 18.20 4.37
CA LEU A 52 -0.06 16.77 4.10
C LEU A 52 0.88 16.12 5.12
N ARG A 53 1.95 16.80 5.51
CA ARG A 53 2.87 16.29 6.54
C ARG A 53 2.16 16.03 7.85
N GLU A 54 1.37 16.99 8.33
CA GLU A 54 0.59 16.85 9.56
C GLU A 54 -0.46 15.74 9.44
N SER A 55 -1.18 15.68 8.33
CA SER A 55 -2.16 14.62 8.05
C SER A 55 -1.53 13.22 8.11
N LEU A 56 -0.37 13.04 7.48
CA LEU A 56 0.33 11.76 7.51
C LEU A 56 0.95 11.46 8.88
N ALA A 57 1.36 12.46 9.63
CA ALA A 57 1.82 12.29 11.01
C ALA A 57 0.67 11.79 11.91
N LEU A 58 -0.53 12.34 11.75
CA LEU A 58 -1.75 11.86 12.43
C LEU A 58 -2.12 10.44 11.99
N TRP A 59 -2.09 10.18 10.69
CA TRP A 59 -2.39 8.85 10.15
C TRP A 59 -1.40 7.78 10.64
N ALA A 60 -0.14 8.14 10.80
CA ALA A 60 0.93 7.28 11.34
C ALA A 60 0.92 7.19 12.88
N GLU A 61 0.01 7.88 13.55
CA GLU A 61 -0.09 7.95 15.01
C GLU A 61 1.24 8.35 15.67
N LEU A 62 1.97 9.30 15.08
CA LEU A 62 3.30 9.70 15.55
C LEU A 62 3.30 10.20 16.98
N ASP A 63 2.20 10.79 17.45
CA ASP A 63 2.08 11.28 18.82
C ASP A 63 2.06 10.14 19.87
N ALA A 64 1.70 8.92 19.43
CA ALA A 64 1.73 7.72 20.27
C ALA A 64 3.11 7.02 20.29
N VAL A 65 4.08 7.52 19.54
CA VAL A 65 5.44 6.99 19.52
C VAL A 65 6.26 7.63 20.64
N ASP A 66 6.60 6.87 21.66
CA ASP A 66 7.34 7.36 22.85
C ASP A 66 8.79 7.76 22.55
N ASP A 67 9.44 7.10 21.59
CA ASP A 67 10.83 7.37 21.21
C ASP A 67 10.91 8.54 20.22
N ASP A 68 11.41 9.68 20.68
CA ASP A 68 11.59 10.89 19.88
C ASP A 68 12.45 10.68 18.63
N ARG A 69 13.45 9.79 18.68
CA ARG A 69 14.31 9.48 17.53
C ARG A 69 13.56 8.71 16.47
N VAL A 70 12.70 7.78 16.89
CA VAL A 70 11.84 7.02 15.98
C VAL A 70 10.82 7.95 15.34
N ARG A 71 10.17 8.80 16.14
CA ARG A 71 9.20 9.80 15.69
C ARG A 71 9.82 10.73 14.65
N TRP A 72 10.96 11.32 14.97
CA TRP A 72 11.67 12.22 14.03
C TRP A 72 12.06 11.51 12.73
N ARG A 73 12.51 10.26 12.80
CA ARG A 73 12.87 9.46 11.62
C ARG A 73 11.67 9.22 10.71
N ILE A 74 10.52 8.86 11.27
CA ILE A 74 9.29 8.62 10.49
C ILE A 74 8.83 9.94 9.86
N ASP A 75 8.84 11.03 10.62
CA ASP A 75 8.44 12.34 10.12
C ASP A 75 9.33 12.82 8.96
N ALA A 76 10.65 12.66 9.07
CA ALA A 76 11.57 12.96 7.99
C ALA A 76 11.31 12.09 6.74
N ARG A 77 10.99 10.82 6.93
CA ARG A 77 10.61 9.91 5.84
C ARG A 77 9.29 10.30 5.19
N ILE A 78 8.31 10.78 5.95
CA ILE A 78 7.05 11.30 5.40
C ILE A 78 7.35 12.41 4.39
N VAL A 79 8.19 13.38 4.74
CA VAL A 79 8.56 14.48 3.85
C VAL A 79 9.31 13.97 2.62
N ASP A 80 10.27 13.05 2.78
CA ASP A 80 11.02 12.46 1.68
C ASP A 80 10.11 11.70 0.70
N TYR A 81 9.22 10.83 1.20
CA TYR A 81 8.32 10.08 0.34
C TYR A 81 7.24 10.95 -0.31
N LEU A 82 6.71 11.98 0.37
CA LEU A 82 5.83 12.96 -0.27
C LEU A 82 6.53 13.59 -1.49
N HIS A 83 7.77 14.04 -1.32
CA HIS A 83 8.55 14.62 -2.41
C HIS A 83 8.77 13.60 -3.55
N ARG A 84 9.09 12.35 -3.24
CA ARG A 84 9.23 11.27 -4.24
C ARG A 84 7.94 11.06 -5.05
N PHE A 85 6.77 11.22 -4.43
CA PHE A 85 5.49 11.17 -5.11
C PHE A 85 5.06 12.51 -5.73
N GLY A 86 5.94 13.51 -5.78
CA GLY A 86 5.69 14.82 -6.38
C GLY A 86 4.71 15.67 -5.60
N LEU A 87 4.72 15.55 -4.26
CA LEU A 87 3.88 16.30 -3.35
C LEU A 87 4.72 17.09 -2.35
N GLU A 88 4.25 18.31 -2.01
CA GLU A 88 4.88 19.13 -0.98
C GLU A 88 4.23 18.84 0.38
N GLY A 89 5.07 18.63 1.41
CA GLY A 89 4.58 18.37 2.76
C GLY A 89 3.75 19.50 3.36
N THR A 90 3.96 20.73 2.87
CA THR A 90 3.22 21.94 3.26
C THR A 90 1.89 22.12 2.53
N ALA A 91 1.60 21.31 1.50
CA ALA A 91 0.35 21.40 0.75
C ALA A 91 -0.86 21.14 1.66
N ALA A 92 -1.93 21.92 1.46
CA ALA A 92 -3.17 21.76 2.22
C ALA A 92 -3.85 20.42 1.89
N THR A 93 -4.48 19.80 2.88
CA THR A 93 -5.26 18.57 2.68
C THR A 93 -6.64 18.84 2.06
N ALA A 94 -7.14 20.06 2.20
CA ALA A 94 -8.40 20.47 1.61
C ALA A 94 -8.28 20.57 0.09
N GLY A 95 -9.22 19.94 -0.63
CA GLY A 95 -9.29 20.04 -2.10
C GLY A 95 -8.35 19.12 -2.86
N LEU A 96 -7.69 18.17 -2.20
CA LEU A 96 -6.88 17.16 -2.89
C LEU A 96 -7.71 16.37 -3.90
N SER A 97 -7.18 16.21 -5.10
CA SER A 97 -7.70 15.26 -6.08
C SER A 97 -7.57 13.82 -5.59
N GLY A 98 -8.32 12.89 -6.20
CA GLY A 98 -8.20 11.46 -5.88
C GLY A 98 -6.76 10.94 -6.07
N GLY A 99 -6.08 11.39 -7.14
CA GLY A 99 -4.69 11.03 -7.41
C GLY A 99 -3.70 11.58 -6.38
N GLU A 100 -3.83 12.84 -5.97
CA GLU A 100 -2.99 13.42 -4.92
C GLU A 100 -3.20 12.72 -3.58
N ARG A 101 -4.45 12.41 -3.24
CA ARG A 101 -4.78 11.66 -2.02
C ARG A 101 -4.16 10.25 -2.05
N LYS A 102 -4.24 9.55 -3.18
CA LYS A 102 -3.63 8.23 -3.37
C LYS A 102 -2.11 8.30 -3.23
N ARG A 103 -1.45 9.26 -3.90
CA ARG A 103 -0.01 9.47 -3.81
C ARG A 103 0.45 9.79 -2.38
N ALA A 104 -0.30 10.63 -1.66
CA ALA A 104 -0.01 10.95 -0.26
C ALA A 104 -0.15 9.71 0.65
N ALA A 105 -1.20 8.91 0.48
CA ALA A 105 -1.38 7.68 1.25
C ALA A 105 -0.24 6.68 0.99
N LEU A 106 0.17 6.51 -0.27
CA LEU A 106 1.31 5.67 -0.63
C LEU A 106 2.61 6.18 0.00
N ALA A 107 2.86 7.51 -0.05
CA ALA A 107 4.00 8.13 0.60
C ALA A 107 4.05 7.83 2.10
N GLY A 108 2.93 7.98 2.80
CA GLY A 108 2.79 7.64 4.21
C GLY A 108 3.06 6.17 4.50
N ALA A 109 2.52 5.27 3.68
CA ALA A 109 2.72 3.84 3.84
C ALA A 109 4.20 3.43 3.72
N PHE A 110 4.91 3.93 2.71
CA PHE A 110 6.35 3.68 2.56
C PHE A 110 7.17 4.35 3.68
N ALA A 111 6.75 5.53 4.15
CA ALA A 111 7.43 6.24 5.24
C ALA A 111 7.43 5.44 6.54
N LEU A 112 6.38 4.70 6.83
CA LEU A 112 6.27 3.82 8.00
C LEU A 112 7.28 2.66 7.98
N GLY A 113 7.85 2.32 6.82
CA GLY A 113 8.80 1.21 6.69
C GLY A 113 8.18 -0.14 7.07
N PRO A 114 7.08 -0.54 6.43
CA PRO A 114 6.46 -1.82 6.71
C PRO A 114 7.35 -2.99 6.25
N ASP A 115 7.17 -4.16 6.86
CA ASP A 115 7.73 -5.41 6.35
C ASP A 115 6.86 -5.94 5.20
N VAL A 116 5.54 -5.72 5.30
CA VAL A 116 4.56 -6.11 4.29
C VAL A 116 3.65 -4.93 3.97
N LEU A 117 3.52 -4.61 2.69
CA LEU A 117 2.62 -3.59 2.17
C LEU A 117 1.50 -4.25 1.35
N LEU A 118 0.27 -3.97 1.72
CA LEU A 118 -0.92 -4.45 1.04
C LEU A 118 -1.53 -3.30 0.23
N LEU A 119 -1.68 -3.50 -1.07
CA LEU A 119 -2.19 -2.49 -1.99
C LEU A 119 -3.44 -2.99 -2.70
N ASP A 120 -4.54 -2.29 -2.54
CA ASP A 120 -5.79 -2.57 -3.24
C ASP A 120 -6.02 -1.51 -4.33
N GLU A 121 -5.96 -1.94 -5.59
CA GLU A 121 -6.07 -1.11 -6.80
C GLU A 121 -5.21 0.18 -6.71
N PRO A 122 -3.89 0.05 -6.50
CA PRO A 122 -3.04 1.21 -6.26
C PRO A 122 -2.84 2.11 -7.48
N THR A 123 -3.00 1.58 -8.69
CA THR A 123 -2.84 2.34 -9.95
C THR A 123 -4.05 3.21 -10.28
N ASN A 124 -5.22 2.95 -9.67
CA ASN A 124 -6.42 3.76 -9.88
C ASN A 124 -6.19 5.20 -9.44
N HIS A 125 -6.58 6.15 -10.29
CA HIS A 125 -6.43 7.60 -10.11
C HIS A 125 -4.97 8.12 -10.11
N LEU A 126 -3.98 7.25 -10.37
CA LEU A 126 -2.62 7.70 -10.61
C LEU A 126 -2.42 8.08 -12.09
N ASP A 127 -1.64 9.12 -12.31
CA ASP A 127 -1.06 9.43 -13.61
C ASP A 127 0.12 8.48 -13.91
N ILE A 128 0.61 8.52 -15.14
CA ILE A 128 1.73 7.65 -15.58
C ILE A 128 2.95 7.84 -14.68
N ASP A 129 3.30 9.08 -14.35
CA ASP A 129 4.45 9.39 -13.49
C ASP A 129 4.26 8.80 -12.08
N GLY A 130 3.04 8.83 -11.54
CA GLY A 130 2.71 8.24 -10.24
C GLY A 130 2.81 6.72 -10.25
N ILE A 131 2.39 6.07 -11.33
CA ILE A 131 2.52 4.62 -11.51
C ILE A 131 4.00 4.23 -11.60
N GLU A 132 4.80 4.90 -12.43
CA GLU A 132 6.23 4.63 -12.58
C GLU A 132 6.99 4.78 -11.25
N ARG A 133 6.70 5.81 -10.49
CA ARG A 133 7.29 6.01 -9.15
C ARG A 133 6.93 4.90 -8.19
N LEU A 134 5.68 4.43 -8.21
CA LEU A 134 5.24 3.29 -7.39
C LEU A 134 5.96 2.01 -7.80
N GLU A 135 6.06 1.73 -9.10
CA GLU A 135 6.79 0.58 -9.64
C GLU A 135 8.24 0.58 -9.19
N ASP A 136 8.94 1.70 -9.34
CA ASP A 136 10.35 1.85 -8.94
C ASP A 136 10.55 1.57 -7.44
N LEU A 137 9.65 2.07 -6.59
CA LEU A 137 9.72 1.82 -5.15
C LEU A 137 9.49 0.35 -4.79
N ILE A 138 8.58 -0.33 -5.48
CA ILE A 138 8.32 -1.76 -5.28
C ILE A 138 9.52 -2.59 -5.77
N ILE A 139 10.07 -2.27 -6.93
CA ILE A 139 11.21 -2.98 -7.53
C ILE A 139 12.48 -2.79 -6.71
N ALA A 140 12.64 -1.65 -6.04
CA ALA A 140 13.77 -1.42 -5.12
C ALA A 140 13.82 -2.42 -3.94
N GLY A 141 12.79 -3.25 -3.76
CA GLY A 141 12.85 -4.49 -2.99
C GLY A 141 12.54 -4.39 -1.50
N SER A 142 12.02 -3.28 -1.02
CA SER A 142 11.54 -3.17 0.37
C SER A 142 10.33 -2.25 0.41
N PRO A 143 9.21 -2.65 0.92
CA PRO A 143 8.81 -3.88 1.63
C PRO A 143 8.42 -5.05 0.70
N ALA A 144 8.08 -6.22 1.29
CA ALA A 144 7.32 -7.24 0.55
C ALA A 144 5.93 -6.69 0.21
N VAL A 145 5.48 -6.85 -1.03
CA VAL A 145 4.22 -6.27 -1.49
C VAL A 145 3.24 -7.35 -1.93
N ILE A 146 1.99 -7.23 -1.48
CA ILE A 146 0.85 -7.94 -2.06
C ILE A 146 -0.06 -6.89 -2.71
N VAL A 147 -0.27 -7.00 -4.00
CA VAL A 147 -1.07 -6.05 -4.77
C VAL A 147 -2.26 -6.74 -5.42
N VAL A 148 -3.43 -6.14 -5.27
CA VAL A 148 -4.64 -6.45 -6.04
C VAL A 148 -4.79 -5.37 -7.09
N THR A 149 -4.79 -5.73 -8.36
CA THR A 149 -5.04 -4.79 -9.45
C THR A 149 -5.47 -5.52 -10.73
N HIS A 150 -6.15 -4.79 -11.60
CA HIS A 150 -6.49 -5.22 -12.95
C HIS A 150 -5.49 -4.71 -14.01
N ASP A 151 -4.51 -3.92 -13.60
CA ASP A 151 -3.46 -3.40 -14.46
C ASP A 151 -2.40 -4.49 -14.71
N ARG A 152 -2.50 -5.12 -15.88
CA ARG A 152 -1.60 -6.21 -16.29
C ARG A 152 -0.18 -5.72 -16.50
N SER A 153 -0.02 -4.52 -17.08
CA SER A 153 1.29 -3.93 -17.35
C SER A 153 2.03 -3.67 -16.04
N PHE A 154 1.32 -3.16 -15.03
CA PHE A 154 1.86 -2.98 -13.70
C PHE A 154 2.28 -4.31 -13.07
N LEU A 155 1.42 -5.36 -13.14
CA LEU A 155 1.76 -6.69 -12.62
C LEU A 155 2.96 -7.31 -13.33
N ASP A 156 3.10 -7.10 -14.64
CA ASP A 156 4.27 -7.59 -15.37
C ASP A 156 5.58 -6.98 -14.89
N ARG A 157 5.56 -5.72 -14.49
CA ARG A 157 6.75 -5.02 -14.01
C ARG A 157 7.10 -5.35 -12.56
N VAL A 158 6.10 -5.47 -11.67
CA VAL A 158 6.36 -5.53 -10.22
C VAL A 158 6.17 -6.92 -9.61
N ALA A 159 5.39 -7.82 -10.23
CA ALA A 159 5.10 -9.11 -9.64
C ALA A 159 6.22 -10.12 -9.92
N THR A 160 6.64 -10.83 -8.88
CA THR A 160 7.53 -11.99 -8.96
C THR A 160 6.77 -13.31 -8.78
N ARG A 161 5.50 -13.21 -8.45
CA ARG A 161 4.58 -14.33 -8.24
C ARG A 161 3.15 -13.86 -8.42
N ILE A 162 2.34 -14.64 -9.11
CA ILE A 162 0.90 -14.43 -9.22
C ILE A 162 0.19 -15.44 -8.32
N VAL A 163 -0.80 -14.96 -7.59
CA VAL A 163 -1.73 -15.79 -6.82
C VAL A 163 -3.13 -15.52 -7.31
N GLU A 164 -3.79 -16.54 -7.80
CA GLU A 164 -5.15 -16.47 -8.29
C GLU A 164 -6.13 -16.93 -7.21
N LEU A 165 -7.12 -16.09 -6.92
CA LEU A 165 -8.26 -16.44 -6.07
C LEU A 165 -9.47 -16.76 -6.95
N ASP A 166 -9.81 -18.03 -7.06
CA ASP A 166 -10.98 -18.52 -7.79
C ASP A 166 -11.82 -19.46 -6.91
N ARG A 167 -13.10 -19.17 -6.78
CA ARG A 167 -14.08 -19.98 -6.04
C ARG A 167 -13.62 -20.43 -4.65
N GLY A 168 -12.98 -19.50 -3.92
CA GLY A 168 -12.47 -19.75 -2.57
C GLY A 168 -11.14 -20.52 -2.51
N MET A 169 -10.53 -20.84 -3.65
CA MET A 169 -9.23 -21.51 -3.72
C MET A 169 -8.15 -20.54 -4.16
N LEU A 170 -6.98 -20.64 -3.54
CA LEU A 170 -5.78 -19.93 -3.93
C LEU A 170 -4.87 -20.87 -4.75
N ARG A 171 -4.49 -20.39 -5.93
CA ARG A 171 -3.48 -21.06 -6.78
C ARG A 171 -2.31 -20.13 -6.99
N SER A 172 -1.10 -20.65 -6.87
CA SER A 172 0.13 -19.85 -6.93
C SER A 172 0.96 -20.22 -8.14
N TYR A 173 1.37 -19.22 -8.90
CA TYR A 173 2.16 -19.33 -10.11
C TYR A 173 3.43 -18.48 -9.96
N PRO A 174 4.63 -19.05 -10.16
CA PRO A 174 5.86 -18.28 -10.15
C PRO A 174 5.97 -17.41 -11.40
N GLY A 175 6.59 -16.24 -11.26
CA GLY A 175 6.78 -15.28 -12.33
C GLY A 175 5.83 -14.09 -12.29
N ASN A 176 5.89 -13.28 -13.34
CA ASN A 176 5.04 -12.10 -13.54
C ASN A 176 3.71 -12.49 -14.23
N TYR A 177 2.94 -11.48 -14.67
CA TYR A 177 1.65 -11.72 -15.29
C TYR A 177 1.78 -12.41 -16.67
N ALA A 178 2.77 -12.02 -17.48
CA ALA A 178 3.02 -12.67 -18.77
C ALA A 178 3.40 -14.16 -18.64
N ALA A 179 4.07 -14.55 -17.56
CA ALA A 179 4.39 -15.95 -17.29
C ALA A 179 3.16 -16.75 -16.76
N TYR A 180 2.16 -16.07 -16.23
CA TYR A 180 0.91 -16.66 -15.76
C TYR A 180 -0.05 -16.98 -16.93
N GLU A 181 -0.16 -16.12 -17.97
CA GLU A 181 -1.00 -16.33 -19.17
C GLU A 181 -0.53 -17.55 -20.00
#